data_16d195274d3688179d6c6af6a3625c47
#
_entry.id   16d195274d3688179d6c6af6a3625c47
#
_cell.length_a   1.000
_cell.length_b   1.000
_cell.length_c   1.000
_cell.angle_alpha   90.00
_cell.angle_beta   90.00
_cell.angle_gamma   90.00
#
_symmetry.space_group_name_H-M   'P 1'
#
loop_
_entity.id
_entity.type
_entity.pdbx_description
1 polymer ?
#
loop_
_entity_poly.entity_id
_entity_poly.type
_entity_poly.pdbx_seq_one_letter_code
_entity_poly.pdbx_strand_id
1 'polypeptide(L)'
;GGSGWVGWEQMLKAPADGLTISLVNWPTLLPGYLDPSYNRDHSLDDFTLIANHVTDDCVIAINKDETRYTTAEEFFEYAKTHEVTFGTTGNGTDDHILMCKLNDALGLNLVQVASSGWADNNAAIQGGHIDATAANVGEVMNPSKNGEMIVLCVFAEEENPLLPGVPTFDSLSLCDKSIINSSQRG
;
A
#
# COMPACT_ATOMS: atom_id res chain seq x y z
N GLY A 1 8.01 3.34 12.20
CA GLY A 1 8.33 1.93 12.52
C GLY A 1 7.16 1.20 13.14
N GLY A 2 7.16 -0.16 13.08
CA GLY A 2 6.11 -1.00 13.66
C GLY A 2 4.73 -0.78 13.04
N SER A 3 4.67 -0.47 11.75
CA SER A 3 3.43 -0.22 10.99
C SER A 3 2.52 0.81 11.67
N GLY A 4 3.09 1.86 12.26
CA GLY A 4 2.35 2.94 12.96
C GLY A 4 2.12 2.70 14.44
N TRP A 5 2.12 1.46 14.91
CA TRP A 5 1.73 1.12 16.27
C TRP A 5 2.60 1.75 17.37
N VAL A 6 3.89 1.97 17.11
CA VAL A 6 4.77 2.67 18.09
C VAL A 6 4.23 4.07 18.40
N GLY A 7 3.76 4.79 17.39
CA GLY A 7 3.15 6.13 17.57
C GLY A 7 1.80 6.05 18.27
N TRP A 8 0.93 5.12 17.86
CA TRP A 8 -0.41 4.96 18.44
C TRP A 8 -0.36 4.55 19.92
N GLU A 9 0.54 3.64 20.29
CA GLU A 9 0.76 3.28 21.70
C GLU A 9 1.25 4.48 22.54
N GLN A 10 2.03 5.39 21.98
CA GLN A 10 2.40 6.62 22.69
C GLN A 10 1.21 7.56 22.87
N MET A 11 0.36 7.70 21.82
CA MET A 11 -0.88 8.47 21.92
C MET A 11 -1.82 7.90 22.98
N LEU A 12 -2.02 6.58 23.02
CA LEU A 12 -2.89 5.90 23.98
C LEU A 12 -2.42 6.04 25.43
N LYS A 13 -1.13 6.31 25.68
CA LYS A 13 -0.58 6.60 27.02
C LYS A 13 -0.75 8.06 27.44
N ALA A 14 -1.11 8.95 26.53
CA ALA A 14 -1.33 10.35 26.86
C ALA A 14 -2.64 10.54 27.65
N PRO A 15 -2.76 11.63 28.45
CA PRO A 15 -4.03 11.93 29.10
C PRO A 15 -5.17 12.11 28.10
N ALA A 16 -6.34 11.54 28.41
CA ALA A 16 -7.55 11.68 27.58
C ALA A 16 -8.26 13.03 27.84
N ASP A 17 -7.51 14.13 27.70
CA ASP A 17 -7.97 15.51 27.96
C ASP A 17 -8.35 16.29 26.69
N GLY A 18 -8.25 15.62 25.51
CA GLY A 18 -8.54 16.21 24.21
C GLY A 18 -7.40 17.05 23.62
N LEU A 19 -6.23 17.09 24.26
CA LEU A 19 -5.08 17.88 23.78
C LEU A 19 -4.07 17.07 22.97
N THR A 20 -4.20 15.74 22.97
CA THR A 20 -3.36 14.83 22.18
C THR A 20 -4.21 14.12 21.13
N ILE A 21 -3.87 14.34 19.87
CA ILE A 21 -4.48 13.64 18.73
C ILE A 21 -3.40 12.96 17.91
N SER A 22 -3.76 11.92 17.19
CA SER A 22 -2.87 11.18 16.30
C SER A 22 -3.57 10.86 15.00
N LEU A 23 -2.82 10.87 13.92
CA LEU A 23 -3.27 10.32 12.65
C LEU A 23 -3.24 8.79 12.74
N VAL A 24 -4.32 8.16 12.34
CA VAL A 24 -4.46 6.70 12.28
C VAL A 24 -4.57 6.27 10.83
N ASN A 25 -3.84 5.23 10.44
CA ASN A 25 -3.92 4.65 9.11
C ASN A 25 -4.81 3.40 9.14
N TRP A 26 -5.89 3.45 8.41
CA TRP A 26 -6.81 2.36 8.20
C TRP A 26 -6.62 1.80 6.76
N PRO A 27 -6.40 0.52 6.50
CA PRO A 27 -6.64 -0.63 7.37
C PRO A 27 -5.44 -1.08 8.22
N THR A 28 -4.29 -0.42 8.18
CA THR A 28 -3.05 -0.83 8.86
C THR A 28 -3.21 -1.04 10.38
N LEU A 29 -4.14 -0.31 11.00
CA LEU A 29 -4.48 -0.49 12.42
C LEU A 29 -5.02 -1.90 12.72
N LEU A 30 -5.84 -2.46 11.81
CA LEU A 30 -6.60 -3.69 12.06
C LEU A 30 -5.73 -4.94 12.24
N PRO A 31 -4.76 -5.27 11.36
CA PRO A 31 -3.93 -6.45 11.56
C PRO A 31 -3.18 -6.46 12.88
N GLY A 32 -2.67 -5.30 13.30
CA GLY A 32 -2.00 -5.18 14.59
C GLY A 32 -2.91 -5.44 15.80
N TYR A 33 -4.21 -5.25 15.65
CA TYR A 33 -5.21 -5.55 16.66
C TYR A 33 -5.74 -6.99 16.56
N LEU A 34 -6.01 -7.46 15.33
CA LEU A 34 -6.66 -8.76 15.09
C LEU A 34 -5.71 -9.95 15.21
N ASP A 35 -4.41 -9.76 15.01
CA ASP A 35 -3.43 -10.83 15.08
C ASP A 35 -2.88 -10.97 16.51
N PRO A 36 -3.21 -12.08 17.23
CA PRO A 36 -2.77 -12.31 18.59
C PRO A 36 -1.24 -12.35 18.75
N SER A 37 -0.48 -12.61 17.69
CA SER A 37 0.98 -12.67 17.73
C SER A 37 1.62 -11.33 18.08
N TYR A 38 0.93 -10.22 17.81
CA TYR A 38 1.38 -8.89 18.19
C TYR A 38 1.23 -8.60 19.69
N ASN A 39 0.44 -9.41 20.42
CA ASN A 39 0.23 -9.32 21.88
C ASN A 39 -0.02 -7.88 22.36
N ARG A 40 -1.01 -7.22 21.74
CA ARG A 40 -1.37 -5.84 22.09
C ARG A 40 -2.42 -5.79 23.18
N ASP A 41 -2.22 -4.90 24.15
CA ASP A 41 -3.12 -4.71 25.30
C ASP A 41 -4.29 -3.77 24.98
N HIS A 42 -4.31 -3.14 23.80
CA HIS A 42 -5.29 -2.15 23.37
C HIS A 42 -6.31 -2.73 22.40
N SER A 43 -7.54 -2.22 22.47
CA SER A 43 -8.63 -2.54 21.54
C SER A 43 -8.98 -1.34 20.65
N LEU A 44 -9.83 -1.57 19.65
CA LEU A 44 -10.33 -0.47 18.80
C LEU A 44 -11.20 0.52 19.61
N ASP A 45 -11.81 0.08 20.72
CA ASP A 45 -12.63 0.93 21.59
C ASP A 45 -11.80 1.95 22.38
N ASP A 46 -10.48 1.78 22.44
CA ASP A 46 -9.55 2.75 23.04
C ASP A 46 -9.30 3.97 22.15
N PHE A 47 -9.75 3.93 20.88
CA PHE A 47 -9.61 5.01 19.93
C PHE A 47 -10.92 5.77 19.75
N THR A 48 -10.90 7.08 19.96
CA THR A 48 -12.01 7.95 19.57
C THR A 48 -11.74 8.51 18.19
N LEU A 49 -12.41 7.98 17.15
CA LEU A 49 -12.28 8.44 15.79
C LEU A 49 -12.98 9.80 15.63
N ILE A 50 -12.27 10.80 15.08
CA ILE A 50 -12.77 12.16 14.91
C ILE A 50 -13.28 12.37 13.50
N ALA A 51 -12.45 12.10 12.49
CA ALA A 51 -12.80 12.28 11.09
C ALA A 51 -11.87 11.46 10.19
N ASN A 52 -12.34 11.10 8.99
CA ASN A 52 -11.45 10.68 7.91
C ASN A 52 -10.94 11.92 7.17
N HIS A 53 -9.63 12.14 7.20
CA HIS A 53 -8.98 13.28 6.55
C HIS A 53 -8.74 13.03 5.06
N VAL A 54 -8.33 11.81 4.70
CA VAL A 54 -8.00 11.44 3.32
C VAL A 54 -8.25 9.95 3.07
N THR A 55 -8.73 9.64 1.87
CA THR A 55 -8.67 8.30 1.28
C THR A 55 -7.64 8.37 0.16
N ASP A 56 -6.58 7.57 0.25
CA ASP A 56 -5.45 7.56 -0.67
C ASP A 56 -5.34 6.17 -1.31
N ASP A 57 -5.67 6.07 -2.59
CA ASP A 57 -5.76 4.80 -3.29
C ASP A 57 -4.39 4.16 -3.44
N CYS A 58 -4.33 2.84 -3.31
CA CYS A 58 -3.11 2.09 -3.58
C CYS A 58 -2.87 1.93 -5.08
N VAL A 59 -1.61 1.85 -5.42
CA VAL A 59 -1.11 1.63 -6.79
C VAL A 59 -0.01 0.57 -6.80
N ILE A 60 0.31 0.06 -8.00
CA ILE A 60 1.58 -0.63 -8.25
C ILE A 60 2.46 0.29 -9.08
N ALA A 61 3.70 0.48 -8.62
CA ALA A 61 4.73 1.23 -9.33
C ALA A 61 5.96 0.37 -9.61
N ILE A 62 6.62 0.64 -10.74
CA ILE A 62 7.83 -0.02 -11.21
C ILE A 62 8.90 1.00 -11.58
N ASN A 63 10.14 0.53 -11.70
CA ASN A 63 11.24 1.37 -12.18
C ASN A 63 10.95 1.87 -13.61
N LYS A 64 11.29 3.13 -13.91
CA LYS A 64 11.14 3.73 -15.24
C LYS A 64 11.90 3.00 -16.34
N ASP A 65 13.00 2.33 -15.97
CA ASP A 65 13.89 1.60 -16.89
C ASP A 65 13.56 0.09 -16.95
N GLU A 66 12.42 -0.34 -16.39
CA GLU A 66 11.96 -1.73 -16.46
C GLU A 66 11.62 -2.11 -17.91
N THR A 67 12.09 -3.28 -18.35
CA THR A 67 11.93 -3.75 -19.73
C THR A 67 11.22 -5.10 -19.87
N ARG A 68 11.01 -5.81 -18.74
CA ARG A 68 10.33 -7.13 -18.75
C ARG A 68 8.81 -6.99 -18.91
N TYR A 69 8.28 -5.88 -18.46
CA TYR A 69 6.87 -5.51 -18.53
C TYR A 69 6.73 -3.98 -18.40
N THR A 70 5.81 -3.41 -19.14
CA THR A 70 5.58 -1.95 -19.20
C THR A 70 4.12 -1.60 -18.96
N THR A 71 3.23 -2.60 -19.00
CA THR A 71 1.80 -2.46 -18.70
C THR A 71 1.41 -3.32 -17.51
N ALA A 72 0.25 -3.04 -16.95
CA ALA A 72 -0.28 -3.83 -15.85
C ALA A 72 -0.52 -5.30 -16.25
N GLU A 73 -1.09 -5.53 -17.44
CA GLU A 73 -1.37 -6.88 -17.94
C GLU A 73 -0.09 -7.68 -18.10
N GLU A 74 0.96 -7.10 -18.70
CA GLU A 74 2.26 -7.75 -18.84
C GLU A 74 2.88 -8.08 -17.50
N PHE A 75 2.80 -7.17 -16.53
CA PHE A 75 3.27 -7.39 -15.16
C PHE A 75 2.56 -8.57 -14.49
N PHE A 76 1.23 -8.59 -14.53
CA PHE A 76 0.46 -9.66 -13.90
C PHE A 76 0.69 -11.01 -14.58
N GLU A 77 0.80 -11.06 -15.90
CA GLU A 77 1.15 -12.31 -16.62
C GLU A 77 2.57 -12.78 -16.27
N TYR A 78 3.54 -11.88 -16.18
CA TYR A 78 4.90 -12.20 -15.77
C TYR A 78 4.94 -12.77 -14.35
N ALA A 79 4.25 -12.13 -13.41
CA ALA A 79 4.23 -12.52 -12.00
C ALA A 79 3.53 -13.85 -11.71
N LYS A 80 2.72 -14.40 -12.64
CA LYS A 80 2.16 -15.75 -12.52
C LYS A 80 3.21 -16.84 -12.61
N THR A 81 4.29 -16.60 -13.33
CA THR A 81 5.29 -17.64 -13.67
C THR A 81 6.70 -17.31 -13.16
N HIS A 82 6.92 -16.09 -12.69
CA HIS A 82 8.20 -15.62 -12.17
C HIS A 82 8.03 -15.04 -10.78
N GLU A 83 9.03 -15.23 -9.93
CA GLU A 83 9.11 -14.52 -8.67
C GLU A 83 9.36 -13.03 -8.93
N VAL A 84 8.59 -12.17 -8.24
CA VAL A 84 8.69 -10.71 -8.31
C VAL A 84 8.90 -10.17 -6.91
N THR A 85 10.03 -9.52 -6.66
CA THR A 85 10.28 -8.82 -5.41
C THR A 85 9.39 -7.60 -5.31
N PHE A 86 8.55 -7.55 -4.25
CA PHE A 86 7.48 -6.57 -4.11
C PHE A 86 7.64 -5.75 -2.84
N GLY A 87 7.92 -4.46 -2.99
CA GLY A 87 8.11 -3.53 -1.89
C GLY A 87 6.83 -3.23 -1.14
N THR A 88 6.92 -3.23 0.19
CA THR A 88 5.84 -2.81 1.09
C THR A 88 6.41 -2.03 2.27
N THR A 89 5.60 -1.23 2.93
CA THR A 89 6.00 -0.43 4.10
C THR A 89 5.88 -1.20 5.43
N GLY A 90 5.82 -2.53 5.37
CA GLY A 90 5.83 -3.42 6.53
C GLY A 90 4.67 -4.42 6.54
N ASN A 91 4.71 -5.35 7.50
CA ASN A 91 3.67 -6.36 7.65
C ASN A 91 2.35 -5.73 8.12
N GLY A 92 1.24 -6.16 7.50
CA GLY A 92 -0.11 -5.70 7.86
C GLY A 92 -0.43 -4.27 7.40
N THR A 93 0.45 -3.62 6.63
CA THR A 93 0.14 -2.34 5.98
C THR A 93 -0.82 -2.55 4.80
N ASP A 94 -1.43 -1.49 4.33
CA ASP A 94 -2.26 -1.49 3.12
C ASP A 94 -1.52 -2.06 1.90
N ASP A 95 -0.21 -1.78 1.76
CA ASP A 95 0.66 -2.36 0.72
C ASP A 95 0.76 -3.89 0.82
N HIS A 96 0.99 -4.40 2.04
CA HIS A 96 1.09 -5.84 2.27
C HIS A 96 -0.26 -6.54 2.05
N ILE A 97 -1.34 -5.91 2.50
CA ILE A 97 -2.71 -6.41 2.28
C ILE A 97 -3.01 -6.48 0.78
N LEU A 98 -2.63 -5.45 0.01
CA LEU A 98 -2.77 -5.44 -1.44
C LEU A 98 -2.02 -6.61 -2.08
N MET A 99 -0.74 -6.80 -1.73
CA MET A 99 0.06 -7.92 -2.23
C MET A 99 -0.61 -9.28 -1.95
N CYS A 100 -1.11 -9.49 -0.73
CA CYS A 100 -1.81 -10.73 -0.36
C CYS A 100 -3.08 -10.94 -1.18
N LYS A 101 -3.90 -9.89 -1.37
CA LYS A 101 -5.10 -9.94 -2.22
C LYS A 101 -4.78 -10.33 -3.65
N LEU A 102 -3.72 -9.78 -4.22
CA LEU A 102 -3.28 -10.05 -5.59
C LEU A 102 -2.76 -11.49 -5.75
N ASN A 103 -1.91 -11.94 -4.83
CA ASN A 103 -1.44 -13.32 -4.83
C ASN A 103 -2.61 -14.33 -4.74
N ASP A 104 -3.58 -14.08 -3.86
CA ASP A 104 -4.76 -14.94 -3.70
C ASP A 104 -5.67 -14.92 -4.94
N ALA A 105 -5.96 -13.73 -5.48
CA ALA A 105 -6.94 -13.58 -6.55
C ALA A 105 -6.43 -14.03 -7.92
N LEU A 106 -5.14 -13.84 -8.20
CA LEU A 106 -4.54 -14.06 -9.52
C LEU A 106 -3.51 -15.20 -9.55
N GLY A 107 -3.19 -15.80 -8.39
CA GLY A 107 -2.16 -16.85 -8.29
C GLY A 107 -0.77 -16.32 -8.62
N LEU A 108 -0.44 -15.11 -8.15
CA LEU A 108 0.86 -14.50 -8.42
C LEU A 108 1.95 -14.99 -7.47
N ASN A 109 3.19 -14.79 -7.86
CA ASN A 109 4.37 -15.06 -7.05
C ASN A 109 5.07 -13.75 -6.62
N LEU A 110 4.30 -12.86 -5.96
CA LEU A 110 4.85 -11.65 -5.36
C LEU A 110 5.46 -11.99 -4.01
N VAL A 111 6.74 -11.64 -3.83
CA VAL A 111 7.51 -11.90 -2.61
C VAL A 111 7.80 -10.58 -1.92
N GLN A 112 7.36 -10.45 -0.68
CA GLN A 112 7.48 -9.22 0.09
C GLN A 112 8.93 -8.84 0.36
N VAL A 113 9.27 -7.58 0.08
CA VAL A 113 10.44 -6.88 0.61
C VAL A 113 9.93 -5.74 1.49
N ALA A 114 9.94 -5.98 2.80
CA ALA A 114 9.43 -5.00 3.76
C ALA A 114 10.48 -3.90 4.03
N SER A 115 10.06 -2.66 4.00
CA SER A 115 10.86 -1.48 4.34
C SER A 115 10.31 -0.77 5.59
N SER A 116 11.01 0.26 6.06
CA SER A 116 10.55 1.06 7.19
C SER A 116 9.57 2.18 6.81
N GLY A 117 9.36 2.41 5.51
CA GLY A 117 8.45 3.42 4.99
C GLY A 117 8.69 3.71 3.51
N TRP A 118 7.85 4.60 2.94
CA TRP A 118 7.89 4.94 1.52
C TRP A 118 9.27 5.41 1.00
N ALA A 119 10.00 6.21 1.78
CA ALA A 119 11.31 6.72 1.34
C ALA A 119 12.29 5.59 0.99
N ASP A 120 12.29 4.51 1.77
CA ASP A 120 13.13 3.34 1.53
C ASP A 120 12.64 2.54 0.31
N ASN A 121 11.32 2.34 0.17
CA ASN A 121 10.73 1.70 -1.01
C ASN A 121 11.02 2.49 -2.29
N ASN A 122 10.86 3.80 -2.25
CA ASN A 122 11.14 4.67 -3.39
C ASN A 122 12.61 4.59 -3.82
N ALA A 123 13.54 4.61 -2.86
CA ALA A 123 14.95 4.43 -3.17
C ALA A 123 15.25 3.04 -3.75
N ALA A 124 14.62 1.99 -3.20
CA ALA A 124 14.81 0.62 -3.67
C ALA A 124 14.28 0.40 -5.09
N ILE A 125 13.09 0.94 -5.43
CA ILE A 125 12.54 0.82 -6.79
C ILE A 125 13.34 1.64 -7.80
N GLN A 126 13.72 2.86 -7.47
CA GLN A 126 14.54 3.68 -8.36
C GLN A 126 15.94 3.10 -8.57
N GLY A 127 16.51 2.46 -7.54
CA GLY A 127 17.80 1.77 -7.62
C GLY A 127 17.76 0.39 -8.29
N GLY A 128 16.58 -0.12 -8.67
CA GLY A 128 16.42 -1.46 -9.25
C GLY A 128 16.72 -2.60 -8.26
N HIS A 129 16.55 -2.34 -6.94
CA HIS A 129 16.76 -3.34 -5.89
C HIS A 129 15.53 -4.18 -5.58
N ILE A 130 14.37 -3.73 -6.03
CA ILE A 130 13.09 -4.44 -6.03
C ILE A 130 12.45 -4.30 -7.41
N ASP A 131 11.62 -5.28 -7.79
CA ASP A 131 11.01 -5.33 -9.13
C ASP A 131 9.78 -4.42 -9.24
N ALA A 132 8.96 -4.39 -8.19
CA ALA A 132 7.76 -3.56 -8.10
C ALA A 132 7.51 -3.14 -6.65
N THR A 133 6.65 -2.17 -6.44
CA THR A 133 6.23 -1.76 -5.10
C THR A 133 4.75 -1.40 -5.08
N ALA A 134 4.07 -1.72 -3.97
CA ALA A 134 2.85 -1.02 -3.62
C ALA A 134 3.19 0.38 -3.07
N ALA A 135 2.30 1.31 -3.28
CA ALA A 135 2.38 2.69 -2.78
C ALA A 135 0.99 3.31 -2.80
N ASN A 136 0.85 4.53 -2.28
CA ASN A 136 -0.38 5.30 -2.43
C ASN A 136 -0.21 6.39 -3.50
N VAL A 137 -1.32 6.83 -4.10
CA VAL A 137 -1.33 7.89 -5.13
C VAL A 137 -0.57 9.13 -4.67
N GLY A 138 -0.78 9.57 -3.41
CA GLY A 138 -0.10 10.73 -2.85
C GLY A 138 1.43 10.62 -2.82
N GLU A 139 1.96 9.41 -2.81
CA GLU A 139 3.40 9.14 -2.78
C GLU A 139 4.02 9.11 -4.19
N VAL A 140 3.27 8.58 -5.18
CA VAL A 140 3.81 8.35 -6.53
C VAL A 140 3.47 9.44 -7.55
N MET A 141 2.48 10.28 -7.30
CA MET A 141 2.01 11.25 -8.29
C MET A 141 3.11 12.19 -8.81
N ASN A 142 3.98 12.68 -7.93
CA ASN A 142 5.09 13.54 -8.33
C ASN A 142 6.24 12.75 -9.00
N PRO A 143 6.75 11.65 -8.42
CA PRO A 143 7.75 10.82 -9.08
C PRO A 143 7.32 10.32 -10.47
N SER A 144 6.06 9.88 -10.61
CA SER A 144 5.51 9.45 -11.90
C SER A 144 5.45 10.60 -12.90
N LYS A 145 4.94 11.77 -12.50
CA LYS A 145 4.90 12.96 -13.35
C LYS A 145 6.27 13.43 -13.81
N ASN A 146 7.28 13.26 -12.97
CA ASN A 146 8.67 13.57 -13.28
C ASN A 146 9.36 12.49 -14.16
N GLY A 147 8.69 11.39 -14.45
CA GLY A 147 9.27 10.27 -15.20
C GLY A 147 10.32 9.48 -14.43
N GLU A 148 10.22 9.45 -13.09
CA GLU A 148 11.14 8.72 -12.21
C GLU A 148 10.68 7.27 -12.00
N MET A 149 9.38 6.99 -12.21
CA MET A 149 8.77 5.66 -12.14
C MET A 149 7.56 5.55 -13.05
N ILE A 150 7.12 4.33 -13.30
CA ILE A 150 5.88 4.01 -14.03
C ILE A 150 4.87 3.49 -13.02
N VAL A 151 3.65 4.04 -13.03
CA VAL A 151 2.51 3.52 -12.29
C VAL A 151 1.70 2.65 -13.22
N LEU A 152 1.52 1.37 -12.88
CA LEU A 152 0.87 0.37 -13.74
C LEU A 152 -0.65 0.41 -13.66
N CYS A 153 -1.19 0.48 -12.44
CA CYS A 153 -2.63 0.57 -12.21
C CYS A 153 -2.94 1.15 -10.83
N VAL A 154 -4.17 1.61 -10.65
CA VAL A 154 -4.73 2.08 -9.38
C VAL A 154 -5.83 1.14 -8.89
N PHE A 155 -5.91 0.92 -7.57
CA PHE A 155 -6.87 0.01 -6.93
C PHE A 155 -8.07 0.79 -6.36
N ALA A 156 -8.78 1.50 -7.23
CA ALA A 156 -9.94 2.33 -6.94
C ALA A 156 -11.12 1.97 -7.86
N GLU A 157 -12.31 2.43 -7.51
CA GLU A 157 -13.52 2.23 -8.33
C GLU A 157 -13.47 3.01 -9.65
N GLU A 158 -12.82 4.18 -9.63
CA GLU A 158 -12.73 5.10 -10.77
C GLU A 158 -11.28 5.53 -11.00
N GLU A 159 -11.00 6.04 -12.20
CA GLU A 159 -9.69 6.62 -12.52
C GLU A 159 -9.36 7.78 -11.57
N ASN A 160 -8.12 7.80 -11.08
CA ASN A 160 -7.69 8.84 -10.15
C ASN A 160 -7.20 10.08 -10.95
N PRO A 161 -7.80 11.27 -10.73
CA PRO A 161 -7.46 12.46 -11.50
C PRO A 161 -6.01 12.96 -11.30
N LEU A 162 -5.31 12.49 -10.27
CA LEU A 162 -3.90 12.80 -10.03
C LEU A 162 -2.94 11.90 -10.84
N LEU A 163 -3.46 10.80 -11.42
CA LEU A 163 -2.75 9.87 -12.27
C LEU A 163 -3.50 9.67 -13.61
N PRO A 164 -3.64 10.70 -14.43
CA PRO A 164 -4.44 10.63 -15.65
C PRO A 164 -3.88 9.58 -16.62
N GLY A 165 -4.78 8.70 -17.11
CA GLY A 165 -4.45 7.64 -18.04
C GLY A 165 -3.87 6.37 -17.41
N VAL A 166 -3.73 6.32 -16.08
CA VAL A 166 -3.43 5.07 -15.36
C VAL A 166 -4.73 4.30 -15.15
N PRO A 167 -4.84 3.05 -15.65
CA PRO A 167 -6.08 2.28 -15.55
C PRO A 167 -6.38 1.88 -14.10
N THR A 168 -7.66 1.69 -13.79
CA THR A 168 -8.05 0.99 -12.56
C THR A 168 -7.79 -0.51 -12.73
N PHE A 169 -7.46 -1.21 -11.62
CA PHE A 169 -7.28 -2.67 -11.68
C PHE A 169 -8.51 -3.38 -12.25
N ASP A 170 -9.70 -2.99 -11.82
CA ASP A 170 -10.95 -3.61 -12.26
C ASP A 170 -11.23 -3.40 -13.75
N SER A 171 -10.77 -2.31 -14.36
CA SER A 171 -10.91 -2.07 -15.80
C SER A 171 -10.09 -3.04 -16.66
N LEU A 172 -9.04 -3.65 -16.10
CA LEU A 172 -8.20 -4.63 -16.78
C LEU A 172 -8.88 -6.01 -16.94
N SER A 173 -9.96 -6.25 -16.20
CA SER A 173 -10.74 -7.51 -16.25
C SER A 173 -9.91 -8.78 -16.09
N LEU A 174 -8.90 -8.74 -15.22
CA LEU A 174 -7.94 -9.84 -15.01
C LEU A 174 -8.50 -10.98 -14.16
N CYS A 175 -9.54 -10.72 -13.37
CA CYS A 175 -10.27 -11.71 -12.58
C CYS A 175 -11.71 -11.23 -12.31
N ASP A 176 -12.55 -12.17 -11.84
CA ASP A 176 -13.96 -11.88 -11.51
C ASP A 176 -14.16 -11.13 -10.18
N LYS A 177 -13.06 -10.91 -9.43
CA LYS A 177 -13.09 -10.22 -8.14
C LYS A 177 -12.66 -8.76 -8.34
N SER A 178 -13.45 -7.83 -7.82
CA SER A 178 -13.00 -6.44 -7.66
C SER A 178 -11.93 -6.36 -6.56
N ILE A 179 -10.84 -5.68 -6.85
CA ILE A 179 -9.78 -5.42 -5.88
C ILE A 179 -9.61 -3.90 -5.71
N ILE A 180 -10.29 -3.39 -4.69
CA ILE A 180 -10.12 -2.01 -4.24
C ILE A 180 -9.22 -2.03 -3.00
N ASN A 181 -8.28 -1.14 -2.94
CA ASN A 181 -7.37 -0.99 -1.81
C ASN A 181 -6.93 0.46 -1.65
N SER A 182 -7.10 0.99 -0.45
CA SER A 182 -6.73 2.36 -0.14
C SER A 182 -6.26 2.48 1.31
N SER A 183 -5.49 3.52 1.57
CA SER A 183 -5.14 3.97 2.91
C SER A 183 -6.08 5.08 3.31
N GLN A 184 -6.86 4.88 4.35
CA GLN A 184 -7.70 5.92 4.94
C GLN A 184 -7.01 6.46 6.18
N ARG A 185 -6.87 7.79 6.25
CA ARG A 185 -6.13 8.45 7.33
C ARG A 185 -7.02 9.48 8.00
N GLY A 186 -7.18 9.35 9.29
CA GLY A 186 -8.00 10.23 10.11
C GLY A 186 -7.51 10.32 11.55
#